data_291a14ba91b428167423ce942950ca54
#
_entry.id   291a14ba91b428167423ce942950ca54
#
_cell.length_a   1.000
_cell.length_b   1.000
_cell.length_c   1.000
_cell.angle_alpha   90.00
_cell.angle_beta   90.00
_cell.angle_gamma   90.00
#
_symmetry.space_group_name_H-M   'P 1'
#
loop_
_entity.id
_entity.type
_entity.pdbx_description
1 polymer ?
#
loop_
_entity_poly.entity_id
_entity_poly.type
_entity_poly.pdbx_seq_one_letter_code
_entity_poly.pdbx_strand_id
1 'polypeptide(L)'
;YLYNKNDQSIQTFDKTTGMSDVVVTNISWNQQTKRLVILYDNANIDLMDINGNVVNIPDIYNKTMTGDKTVNSITNSGKYAYIATNFGGVKIDMTKAEITESYFLDFGSRIFREGETDLYLRSLDWKVYKCSKSSNAQDKANWQETKSWPGISLNIDNSAYDNNIELVKTLKPGGPKYNYFGFLKVHDNKLYTCNGGMWDELKPASIQVLDIENEDWTVYNNEGIGEKYGIKYKDILTLDIDPRDSKRVMAGNQAGLFEFYDGELVNYYNSDNSPIYFVEGLEGNVNYQLVTSLKYNNNGDLYIANSLNTKSPIIIFDSNKKWSTINKFTTISNYDNLKFLNVNHNNKLWVYTKYWNTPAVYSYDFSTDNLCEYSNYVNQDGTAINGYIVCQSTAEDLDGNIWVGLNLGLLLITPQYNMDSPEKGFYQIKVPRNDGTNLADYLMYGVDITAIAIDKANRKWIGTNGNGIYVISSDNMVQEKHITTLDSPLLSDIIHYITIDDNTGRVYIGTDKGLCSYQSEVTQTNEEMDTNNVWVYPNPVTPEYNGMINVTGLSFNSDVKITSSNGTLVAQGRSTGGSFSWDGKDLKGNRVASGVYMVNSAKRDGSKGTVCKVTIIN
;
A
#
# COMPACT_ATOMS: atom_id res chain seq x y z
N TYR A 1 -9.56 16.51 -8.27
CA TYR A 1 -8.92 17.81 -8.03
C TYR A 1 -9.79 18.95 -8.57
N LEU A 2 -9.58 20.14 -8.02
CA LEU A 2 -10.18 21.40 -8.46
C LEU A 2 -9.10 22.29 -9.10
N TYR A 3 -9.35 22.73 -10.34
CA TYR A 3 -8.49 23.67 -11.04
C TYR A 3 -9.12 25.04 -11.09
N ASN A 4 -8.41 26.04 -10.57
CA ASN A 4 -8.84 27.44 -10.63
C ASN A 4 -8.27 28.09 -11.91
N LYS A 5 -9.15 28.44 -12.85
CA LYS A 5 -8.74 29.05 -14.13
C LYS A 5 -8.15 30.46 -14.01
N ASN A 6 -8.39 31.16 -12.90
CA ASN A 6 -7.94 32.54 -12.72
C ASN A 6 -6.46 32.61 -12.32
N ASP A 7 -6.04 31.77 -11.40
CA ASP A 7 -4.67 31.74 -10.86
C ASP A 7 -3.91 30.47 -11.24
N GLN A 8 -4.54 29.56 -12.01
CA GLN A 8 -4.00 28.27 -12.46
C GLN A 8 -3.63 27.31 -11.31
N SER A 9 -4.12 27.55 -10.11
CA SER A 9 -3.88 26.67 -8.98
C SER A 9 -4.66 25.36 -9.10
N ILE A 10 -4.08 24.27 -8.57
CA ILE A 10 -4.68 22.97 -8.46
C ILE A 10 -4.79 22.60 -6.98
N GLN A 11 -5.99 22.26 -6.54
CA GLN A 11 -6.24 21.71 -5.22
C GLN A 11 -6.68 20.27 -5.35
N THR A 12 -6.01 19.36 -4.66
CA THR A 12 -6.34 17.94 -4.62
C THR A 12 -7.24 17.62 -3.43
N PHE A 13 -8.08 16.60 -3.58
CA PHE A 13 -8.98 16.11 -2.55
C PHE A 13 -8.88 14.58 -2.47
N ASP A 14 -8.67 14.10 -1.26
CA ASP A 14 -8.58 12.67 -0.93
C ASP A 14 -9.10 12.41 0.50
N LYS A 15 -8.95 11.19 1.00
CA LYS A 15 -9.37 10.85 2.36
C LYS A 15 -8.65 11.67 3.45
N THR A 16 -7.45 12.15 3.22
CA THR A 16 -6.71 12.99 4.19
C THR A 16 -7.23 14.42 4.22
N THR A 17 -7.87 14.86 3.15
CA THR A 17 -8.46 16.20 3.01
C THR A 17 -9.98 16.22 3.24
N GLY A 18 -10.56 15.12 3.72
CA GLY A 18 -11.94 15.03 4.17
C GLY A 18 -12.90 14.29 3.26
N MET A 19 -12.47 13.72 2.13
CA MET A 19 -13.30 12.81 1.35
C MET A 19 -13.55 11.51 2.11
N SER A 20 -14.75 10.95 1.97
CA SER A 20 -15.15 9.77 2.75
C SER A 20 -14.68 8.47 2.14
N ASP A 21 -14.41 8.44 0.83
CA ASP A 21 -13.98 7.23 0.13
C ASP A 21 -13.01 7.54 -1.04
N VAL A 22 -12.60 6.51 -1.79
CA VAL A 22 -11.47 6.56 -2.74
C VAL A 22 -11.92 6.57 -4.19
N VAL A 23 -12.79 5.63 -4.59
CA VAL A 23 -13.14 5.42 -6.00
C VAL A 23 -14.37 6.22 -6.38
N VAL A 24 -14.15 7.41 -6.90
CA VAL A 24 -15.22 8.28 -7.41
C VAL A 24 -15.71 7.75 -8.75
N THR A 25 -17.00 7.44 -8.85
CA THR A 25 -17.65 6.96 -10.09
C THR A 25 -18.39 8.06 -10.82
N ASN A 26 -18.91 9.04 -10.10
CA ASN A 26 -19.69 10.12 -10.70
C ASN A 26 -19.66 11.40 -9.85
N ILE A 27 -19.70 12.55 -10.51
CA ILE A 27 -19.81 13.85 -9.85
C ILE A 27 -20.88 14.70 -10.54
N SER A 28 -21.59 15.54 -9.79
CA SER A 28 -22.55 16.47 -10.35
C SER A 28 -22.67 17.74 -9.52
N TRP A 29 -22.46 18.90 -10.17
CA TRP A 29 -22.59 20.20 -9.54
C TRP A 29 -24.02 20.69 -9.52
N ASN A 30 -24.52 21.10 -8.36
CA ASN A 30 -25.82 21.74 -8.23
C ASN A 30 -25.66 23.25 -8.09
N GLN A 31 -26.10 23.99 -9.13
CA GLN A 31 -25.93 25.43 -9.21
C GLN A 31 -26.76 26.19 -8.15
N GLN A 32 -27.91 25.65 -7.74
CA GLN A 32 -28.79 26.30 -6.78
C GLN A 32 -28.24 26.22 -5.35
N THR A 33 -27.77 25.03 -4.96
CA THR A 33 -27.26 24.80 -3.59
C THR A 33 -25.78 25.08 -3.44
N LYS A 34 -25.06 25.31 -4.55
CA LYS A 34 -23.61 25.47 -4.60
C LYS A 34 -22.87 24.29 -3.96
N ARG A 35 -23.36 23.08 -4.23
CA ARG A 35 -22.77 21.82 -3.75
C ARG A 35 -22.50 20.86 -4.89
N LEU A 36 -21.41 20.13 -4.78
CA LEU A 36 -21.02 19.02 -5.63
C LEU A 36 -21.49 17.72 -4.97
N VAL A 37 -22.24 16.89 -5.70
CA VAL A 37 -22.50 15.50 -5.31
C VAL A 37 -21.35 14.64 -5.83
N ILE A 38 -20.79 13.81 -4.99
CA ILE A 38 -19.73 12.86 -5.32
C ILE A 38 -20.27 11.47 -4.98
N LEU A 39 -20.32 10.57 -5.97
CA LEU A 39 -20.69 9.17 -5.78
C LEU A 39 -19.45 8.29 -5.84
N TYR A 40 -19.42 7.30 -4.96
CA TYR A 40 -18.37 6.29 -4.92
C TYR A 40 -18.86 4.93 -5.39
N ASP A 41 -17.95 4.05 -5.78
CA ASP A 41 -18.22 2.70 -6.29
C ASP A 41 -18.95 1.80 -5.28
N ASN A 42 -18.77 2.05 -3.98
CA ASN A 42 -19.40 1.33 -2.88
C ASN A 42 -20.76 1.93 -2.45
N ALA A 43 -21.30 2.85 -3.22
CA ALA A 43 -22.54 3.58 -2.94
C ALA A 43 -22.48 4.54 -1.75
N ASN A 44 -21.29 4.91 -1.27
CA ASN A 44 -21.11 6.05 -0.39
C ASN A 44 -21.32 7.35 -1.16
N ILE A 45 -21.72 8.43 -0.47
CA ILE A 45 -22.03 9.71 -1.11
C ILE A 45 -21.44 10.85 -0.28
N ASP A 46 -20.75 11.77 -0.94
CA ASP A 46 -20.33 13.03 -0.33
C ASP A 46 -21.01 14.22 -0.99
N LEU A 47 -21.27 15.23 -0.20
CA LEU A 47 -21.63 16.58 -0.65
C LEU A 47 -20.51 17.55 -0.29
N MET A 48 -19.86 18.13 -1.30
CA MET A 48 -18.80 19.11 -1.12
C MET A 48 -19.33 20.51 -1.44
N ASP A 49 -19.05 21.48 -0.58
CA ASP A 49 -19.37 22.89 -0.83
C ASP A 49 -18.26 23.59 -1.64
N ILE A 50 -18.48 24.87 -1.98
CA ILE A 50 -17.52 25.67 -2.77
C ILE A 50 -16.18 25.92 -2.04
N ASN A 51 -16.15 25.74 -0.73
CA ASN A 51 -14.95 25.92 0.10
C ASN A 51 -14.19 24.60 0.30
N GLY A 52 -14.70 23.48 -0.26
CA GLY A 52 -14.12 22.16 -0.11
C GLY A 52 -14.55 21.42 1.16
N ASN A 53 -15.50 21.95 1.94
CA ASN A 53 -16.03 21.23 3.09
C ASN A 53 -16.92 20.07 2.61
N VAL A 54 -16.67 18.88 3.14
CA VAL A 54 -17.37 17.64 2.78
C VAL A 54 -18.33 17.23 3.88
N VAL A 55 -19.53 16.83 3.49
CA VAL A 55 -20.53 16.19 4.37
C VAL A 55 -20.85 14.81 3.78
N ASN A 56 -20.62 13.77 4.54
CA ASN A 56 -20.89 12.39 4.13
C ASN A 56 -22.35 12.01 4.34
N ILE A 57 -22.93 11.27 3.40
CA ILE A 57 -24.25 10.64 3.45
C ILE A 57 -24.06 9.13 3.26
N PRO A 58 -23.75 8.38 4.33
CA PRO A 58 -23.41 6.96 4.25
C PRO A 58 -24.64 6.02 4.28
N ASP A 59 -25.85 6.55 4.15
CA ASP A 59 -27.10 5.81 4.37
C ASP A 59 -27.22 4.58 3.49
N ILE A 60 -26.89 4.68 2.19
CA ILE A 60 -26.93 3.54 1.26
C ILE A 60 -25.78 2.60 1.57
N TYR A 61 -24.58 3.15 1.80
CA TYR A 61 -23.39 2.38 2.13
C TYR A 61 -23.61 1.49 3.36
N ASN A 62 -24.14 2.06 4.44
CA ASN A 62 -24.37 1.35 5.71
C ASN A 62 -25.60 0.43 5.70
N LYS A 63 -26.52 0.63 4.73
CA LYS A 63 -27.77 -0.14 4.72
C LYS A 63 -27.52 -1.62 4.42
N THR A 64 -27.93 -2.49 5.33
CA THR A 64 -27.94 -3.94 5.07
C THR A 64 -29.11 -4.28 4.14
N MET A 65 -28.82 -4.80 2.94
CA MET A 65 -29.82 -5.24 1.97
C MET A 65 -29.27 -6.36 1.11
N THR A 66 -30.16 -7.21 0.60
CA THR A 66 -29.78 -8.34 -0.29
C THR A 66 -29.60 -7.93 -1.75
N GLY A 67 -30.05 -6.71 -2.13
CA GLY A 67 -29.94 -6.19 -3.49
C GLY A 67 -28.61 -5.48 -3.76
N ASP A 68 -28.28 -5.36 -5.03
CA ASP A 68 -27.12 -4.60 -5.50
C ASP A 68 -27.33 -3.10 -5.26
N LYS A 69 -26.37 -2.47 -4.57
CA LYS A 69 -26.39 -1.05 -4.19
C LYS A 69 -25.80 -0.13 -5.25
N THR A 70 -25.29 -0.63 -6.36
CA THR A 70 -24.61 0.17 -7.38
C THR A 70 -25.38 1.44 -7.72
N VAL A 71 -24.66 2.56 -7.69
CA VAL A 71 -25.16 3.90 -8.08
C VAL A 71 -24.77 4.17 -9.53
N ASN A 72 -25.72 4.57 -10.36
CA ASN A 72 -25.54 4.63 -11.80
C ASN A 72 -25.42 6.05 -12.36
N SER A 73 -26.19 6.99 -11.86
CA SER A 73 -26.14 8.38 -12.32
C SER A 73 -26.75 9.37 -11.34
N ILE A 74 -26.45 10.64 -11.53
CA ILE A 74 -26.99 11.77 -10.78
C ILE A 74 -27.72 12.72 -11.74
N THR A 75 -28.88 13.20 -11.34
CA THR A 75 -29.53 14.36 -11.97
C THR A 75 -29.96 15.36 -10.90
N ASN A 76 -29.77 16.64 -11.15
CA ASN A 76 -30.14 17.70 -10.23
C ASN A 76 -31.45 18.37 -10.67
N SER A 77 -32.35 18.66 -9.71
CA SER A 77 -33.52 19.48 -9.91
C SER A 77 -33.80 20.33 -8.66
N GLY A 78 -33.80 21.65 -8.83
CA GLY A 78 -33.93 22.54 -7.67
C GLY A 78 -32.83 22.27 -6.63
N LYS A 79 -33.23 22.12 -5.38
CA LYS A 79 -32.34 21.78 -4.27
C LYS A 79 -32.09 20.27 -4.11
N TYR A 80 -32.64 19.45 -4.98
CA TYR A 80 -32.57 18.00 -4.87
C TYR A 80 -31.61 17.39 -5.86
N ALA A 81 -30.95 16.31 -5.47
CA ALA A 81 -30.26 15.38 -6.33
C ALA A 81 -31.04 14.06 -6.39
N TYR A 82 -31.23 13.55 -7.59
CA TYR A 82 -31.89 12.27 -7.89
C TYR A 82 -30.83 11.30 -8.36
N ILE A 83 -30.65 10.21 -7.63
CA ILE A 83 -29.63 9.20 -7.90
C ILE A 83 -30.32 7.93 -8.38
N ALA A 84 -29.94 7.47 -9.56
CA ALA A 84 -30.36 6.19 -10.11
C ALA A 84 -29.51 5.07 -9.52
N THR A 85 -30.15 3.97 -9.10
CA THR A 85 -29.50 2.83 -8.43
C THR A 85 -29.97 1.50 -8.99
N ASN A 86 -29.25 0.40 -8.73
CA ASN A 86 -29.67 -0.94 -9.14
C ASN A 86 -30.88 -1.47 -8.36
N PHE A 87 -31.34 -0.78 -7.32
CA PHE A 87 -32.58 -1.10 -6.59
C PHE A 87 -33.74 -0.13 -6.89
N GLY A 88 -33.55 0.84 -7.80
CA GLY A 88 -34.51 1.89 -8.13
C GLY A 88 -33.89 3.28 -8.09
N GLY A 89 -34.05 4.02 -7.00
CA GLY A 89 -33.45 5.35 -6.89
C GLY A 89 -33.57 5.97 -5.49
N VAL A 90 -32.85 7.08 -5.29
CA VAL A 90 -32.95 7.90 -4.08
C VAL A 90 -33.01 9.38 -4.41
N LYS A 91 -33.62 10.15 -3.53
CA LYS A 91 -33.72 11.60 -3.59
C LYS A 91 -33.00 12.22 -2.37
N ILE A 92 -32.07 13.10 -2.63
CA ILE A 92 -31.26 13.79 -1.62
C ILE A 92 -31.68 15.26 -1.55
N ASP A 93 -31.98 15.78 -0.37
CA ASP A 93 -32.04 17.24 -0.12
C ASP A 93 -30.61 17.74 0.12
N MET A 94 -30.04 18.40 -0.88
CA MET A 94 -28.66 18.86 -0.82
C MET A 94 -28.46 20.02 0.16
N THR A 95 -29.51 20.71 0.61
CA THR A 95 -29.39 21.76 1.62
C THR A 95 -29.25 21.18 3.01
N LYS A 96 -29.90 20.04 3.26
CA LYS A 96 -29.88 19.34 4.54
C LYS A 96 -28.81 18.24 4.61
N ALA A 97 -28.27 17.83 3.47
CA ALA A 97 -27.36 16.69 3.32
C ALA A 97 -27.99 15.39 3.85
N GLU A 98 -29.20 15.08 3.41
CA GLU A 98 -29.92 13.86 3.83
C GLU A 98 -30.69 13.22 2.67
N ILE A 99 -30.82 11.92 2.70
CA ILE A 99 -31.73 11.18 1.81
C ILE A 99 -33.16 11.41 2.33
N THR A 100 -33.99 12.07 1.53
CA THR A 100 -35.39 12.33 1.88
C THR A 100 -36.34 11.23 1.46
N GLU A 101 -36.03 10.53 0.38
CA GLU A 101 -36.85 9.45 -0.17
C GLU A 101 -35.96 8.36 -0.80
N SER A 102 -36.35 7.11 -0.59
CA SER A 102 -35.73 5.94 -1.23
C SER A 102 -36.80 5.13 -1.94
N TYR A 103 -36.56 4.77 -3.19
CA TYR A 103 -37.50 4.08 -4.05
C TYR A 103 -36.96 2.66 -4.31
N PHE A 104 -37.47 1.67 -3.55
CA PHE A 104 -37.12 0.27 -3.71
C PHE A 104 -38.08 -0.38 -4.70
N LEU A 105 -37.63 -0.49 -5.96
CA LEU A 105 -38.40 -1.04 -7.06
C LEU A 105 -37.90 -2.43 -7.42
N ASP A 106 -38.69 -3.20 -8.16
CA ASP A 106 -38.27 -4.54 -8.62
C ASP A 106 -37.28 -4.48 -9.80
N PHE A 107 -36.81 -3.29 -10.15
CA PHE A 107 -35.85 -3.05 -11.24
C PHE A 107 -34.84 -1.96 -10.87
N GLY A 108 -33.64 -2.08 -11.42
CA GLY A 108 -32.63 -1.04 -11.34
C GLY A 108 -32.82 0.05 -12.40
N SER A 109 -32.33 1.24 -12.11
CA SER A 109 -32.43 2.40 -13.00
C SER A 109 -31.05 2.91 -13.45
N ARG A 110 -30.97 3.37 -14.71
CA ARG A 110 -29.82 4.07 -15.28
C ARG A 110 -29.88 5.57 -15.06
N ILE A 111 -31.10 6.14 -15.13
CA ILE A 111 -31.35 7.57 -15.03
C ILE A 111 -32.59 7.78 -14.19
N PHE A 112 -32.51 8.69 -13.23
CA PHE A 112 -33.67 9.16 -12.45
C PHE A 112 -33.83 10.67 -12.65
N ARG A 113 -35.03 11.13 -13.01
CA ARG A 113 -35.34 12.53 -13.29
C ARG A 113 -36.66 12.98 -12.70
N GLU A 114 -36.69 14.24 -12.33
CA GLU A 114 -37.91 14.96 -12.01
C GLU A 114 -38.44 15.70 -13.23
N GLY A 115 -39.70 15.51 -13.58
CA GLY A 115 -40.44 16.31 -14.53
C GLY A 115 -41.37 17.33 -13.83
N GLU A 116 -42.24 18.01 -14.55
CA GLU A 116 -43.18 18.99 -13.97
C GLU A 116 -44.17 18.33 -13.00
N THR A 117 -44.84 17.30 -13.43
CA THR A 117 -45.91 16.59 -12.70
C THR A 117 -45.50 15.20 -12.20
N ASP A 118 -44.52 14.60 -12.82
CA ASP A 118 -44.16 13.21 -12.62
C ASP A 118 -42.66 13.06 -12.31
N LEU A 119 -42.32 11.98 -11.62
CA LEU A 119 -40.96 11.42 -11.55
C LEU A 119 -40.77 10.40 -12.66
N TYR A 120 -39.57 10.31 -13.21
CA TYR A 120 -39.25 9.41 -14.31
C TYR A 120 -37.99 8.60 -13.99
N LEU A 121 -38.08 7.28 -14.24
CA LEU A 121 -36.95 6.36 -14.18
C LEU A 121 -36.74 5.68 -15.52
N ARG A 122 -35.49 5.60 -15.97
CA ARG A 122 -35.12 4.73 -17.09
C ARG A 122 -34.42 3.51 -16.52
N SER A 123 -35.00 2.34 -16.69
CA SER A 123 -34.48 1.08 -16.16
C SER A 123 -33.20 0.62 -16.86
N LEU A 124 -32.57 -0.41 -16.31
CA LEU A 124 -31.35 -1.00 -16.90
C LEU A 124 -31.58 -1.61 -18.27
N ASP A 125 -32.79 -2.09 -18.56
CA ASP A 125 -33.26 -2.61 -19.87
C ASP A 125 -33.89 -1.53 -20.79
N TRP A 126 -33.63 -0.24 -20.49
CA TRP A 126 -34.01 0.93 -21.27
C TRP A 126 -35.51 1.26 -21.30
N LYS A 127 -36.35 0.59 -20.55
CA LYS A 127 -37.74 0.97 -20.37
C LYS A 127 -37.86 2.25 -19.54
N VAL A 128 -38.93 2.99 -19.78
CA VAL A 128 -39.23 4.21 -19.05
C VAL A 128 -40.43 3.98 -18.16
N TYR A 129 -40.27 4.35 -16.90
CA TYR A 129 -41.31 4.34 -15.89
C TYR A 129 -41.58 5.75 -15.40
N LYS A 130 -42.84 6.06 -15.09
CA LYS A 130 -43.23 7.33 -14.48
C LYS A 130 -44.12 7.09 -13.28
N CYS A 131 -44.02 8.00 -12.29
CA CYS A 131 -44.91 8.08 -11.14
C CYS A 131 -45.31 9.52 -10.90
N SER A 132 -46.62 9.79 -10.70
CA SER A 132 -47.08 11.13 -10.37
C SER A 132 -46.50 11.59 -9.05
N LYS A 133 -46.05 12.85 -8.97
CA LYS A 133 -45.59 13.48 -7.73
C LYS A 133 -46.69 13.58 -6.65
N SER A 134 -47.97 13.51 -7.04
CA SER A 134 -49.12 13.47 -6.14
C SER A 134 -49.39 12.08 -5.56
N SER A 135 -48.73 11.04 -6.07
CA SER A 135 -48.85 9.66 -5.61
C SER A 135 -47.68 9.30 -4.68
N ASN A 136 -47.85 8.24 -3.91
CA ASN A 136 -46.75 7.69 -3.11
C ASN A 136 -45.73 6.98 -4.03
N ALA A 137 -44.67 7.64 -4.39
CA ALA A 137 -43.65 7.08 -5.28
C ALA A 137 -42.77 5.97 -4.61
N GLN A 138 -42.88 5.76 -3.29
CA GLN A 138 -42.25 4.61 -2.63
C GLN A 138 -43.00 3.31 -2.87
N ASP A 139 -44.27 3.39 -3.24
CA ASP A 139 -45.09 2.23 -3.68
C ASP A 139 -44.81 1.96 -5.16
N LYS A 140 -44.20 0.81 -5.45
CA LYS A 140 -43.89 0.38 -6.81
C LYS A 140 -45.10 0.25 -7.72
N ALA A 141 -46.31 0.02 -7.18
CA ALA A 141 -47.53 -0.08 -7.93
C ALA A 141 -47.94 1.26 -8.63
N ASN A 142 -47.40 2.38 -8.14
CA ASN A 142 -47.65 3.69 -8.72
C ASN A 142 -46.73 4.03 -9.91
N TRP A 143 -45.72 3.18 -10.19
CA TRP A 143 -44.82 3.34 -11.32
C TRP A 143 -45.37 2.62 -12.55
N GLN A 144 -45.68 3.39 -13.60
CA GLN A 144 -46.25 2.89 -14.84
C GLN A 144 -45.27 3.00 -16.00
N GLU A 145 -45.14 1.94 -16.78
CA GLU A 145 -44.35 1.98 -18.02
C GLU A 145 -44.93 2.99 -19.01
N THR A 146 -44.09 3.79 -19.62
CA THR A 146 -44.47 4.84 -20.58
C THR A 146 -43.44 4.92 -21.71
N LYS A 147 -43.87 5.42 -22.88
CA LYS A 147 -42.96 5.75 -23.99
C LYS A 147 -42.46 7.21 -23.90
N SER A 148 -43.07 8.02 -23.04
CA SER A 148 -42.73 9.43 -22.88
C SER A 148 -41.57 9.59 -21.92
N TRP A 149 -40.47 10.12 -22.41
CA TRP A 149 -39.34 10.58 -21.58
C TRP A 149 -39.35 12.10 -21.54
N PRO A 150 -39.20 12.76 -20.39
CA PRO A 150 -39.18 14.22 -20.33
C PRO A 150 -38.05 14.74 -21.19
N GLY A 151 -38.39 15.40 -22.29
CA GLY A 151 -37.44 15.98 -23.22
C GLY A 151 -36.66 17.09 -22.54
N ILE A 152 -35.36 16.85 -22.30
CA ILE A 152 -34.40 17.95 -22.25
C ILE A 152 -33.87 18.04 -23.67
N SER A 153 -34.07 19.18 -24.31
CA SER A 153 -33.29 19.55 -25.49
C SER A 153 -31.85 19.66 -25.00
N LEU A 154 -31.09 18.60 -25.17
CA LEU A 154 -29.64 18.60 -24.98
C LEU A 154 -29.02 19.35 -26.18
N ASN A 155 -29.21 20.65 -26.23
CA ASN A 155 -28.23 21.51 -26.87
C ASN A 155 -27.02 21.54 -25.92
N ILE A 156 -26.31 20.45 -25.86
CA ILE A 156 -24.97 20.42 -25.27
C ILE A 156 -24.11 21.17 -26.29
N ASP A 157 -23.72 22.38 -25.91
CA ASP A 157 -22.58 23.02 -26.54
C ASP A 157 -21.33 22.21 -26.16
N ASN A 158 -21.01 21.24 -27.01
CA ASN A 158 -19.87 20.37 -26.81
C ASN A 158 -18.52 21.15 -26.87
N SER A 159 -18.52 22.36 -27.41
CA SER A 159 -17.28 23.15 -27.55
C SER A 159 -16.61 23.47 -26.19
N ALA A 160 -17.42 23.82 -25.18
CA ALA A 160 -16.89 24.05 -23.83
C ALA A 160 -16.40 22.77 -23.17
N TYR A 161 -17.04 21.64 -23.44
CA TYR A 161 -16.62 20.32 -22.96
C TYR A 161 -15.30 19.89 -23.60
N ASP A 162 -15.21 19.99 -24.92
CA ASP A 162 -14.02 19.61 -25.68
C ASP A 162 -12.79 20.48 -25.29
N ASN A 163 -12.98 21.79 -25.14
CA ASN A 163 -11.95 22.70 -24.67
C ASN A 163 -11.48 22.39 -23.24
N ASN A 164 -12.39 21.97 -22.36
CA ASN A 164 -12.05 21.58 -20.99
C ASN A 164 -11.31 20.24 -20.96
N ILE A 165 -11.65 19.28 -21.81
CA ILE A 165 -10.92 18.00 -21.92
C ILE A 165 -9.48 18.22 -22.35
N GLU A 166 -9.23 19.05 -23.37
CA GLU A 166 -7.88 19.38 -23.80
C GLU A 166 -7.09 20.08 -22.70
N LEU A 167 -7.71 21.00 -21.96
CA LEU A 167 -7.09 21.62 -20.80
C LEU A 167 -6.75 20.56 -19.71
N VAL A 168 -7.69 19.68 -19.37
CA VAL A 168 -7.49 18.64 -18.34
C VAL A 168 -6.31 17.73 -18.67
N LYS A 169 -6.11 17.39 -19.95
CA LYS A 169 -4.96 16.59 -20.40
C LYS A 169 -3.60 17.24 -20.15
N THR A 170 -3.57 18.56 -20.03
CA THR A 170 -2.32 19.32 -19.77
C THR A 170 -2.05 19.53 -18.28
N LEU A 171 -3.03 19.33 -17.41
CA LEU A 171 -2.90 19.58 -15.99
C LEU A 171 -2.11 18.46 -15.30
N LYS A 172 -1.30 18.85 -14.33
CA LYS A 172 -0.49 17.92 -13.52
C LYS A 172 -0.86 18.10 -12.04
N PRO A 173 -1.91 17.44 -11.56
CA PRO A 173 -2.35 17.58 -10.15
C PRO A 173 -1.38 16.95 -9.14
N GLY A 174 -0.28 16.32 -9.60
CA GLY A 174 0.63 15.54 -8.78
C GLY A 174 0.22 14.06 -8.72
N GLY A 175 1.04 13.27 -8.03
CA GLY A 175 0.82 11.84 -7.87
C GLY A 175 1.38 10.98 -9.01
N PRO A 176 1.26 9.66 -8.88
CA PRO A 176 1.75 8.69 -9.86
C PRO A 176 0.91 8.70 -11.14
N LYS A 177 1.52 8.31 -12.26
CA LYS A 177 0.82 8.15 -13.54
C LYS A 177 -0.13 6.97 -13.55
N TYR A 178 0.25 5.88 -12.88
CA TYR A 178 -0.52 4.64 -12.80
C TYR A 178 -0.78 4.26 -11.35
N ASN A 179 -1.98 3.78 -11.06
CA ASN A 179 -2.39 3.36 -9.72
C ASN A 179 -2.11 1.86 -9.47
N TYR A 180 -0.85 1.43 -9.66
CA TYR A 180 -0.39 0.05 -9.50
C TYR A 180 0.79 -0.02 -8.55
N PHE A 181 0.62 -0.64 -7.38
CA PHE A 181 1.60 -0.64 -6.29
C PHE A 181 1.78 -2.04 -5.69
N GLY A 182 1.91 -3.06 -6.54
CA GLY A 182 2.14 -4.43 -6.13
C GLY A 182 3.58 -4.72 -5.70
N PHE A 183 4.50 -3.79 -5.96
CA PHE A 183 5.88 -3.82 -5.48
C PHE A 183 6.38 -2.41 -5.18
N LEU A 184 7.01 -2.25 -4.02
CA LEU A 184 7.55 -1.00 -3.51
C LEU A 184 8.98 -1.20 -3.01
N LYS A 185 9.87 -0.25 -3.26
CA LYS A 185 11.21 -0.24 -2.69
C LYS A 185 11.69 1.18 -2.42
N VAL A 186 12.10 1.44 -1.19
CA VAL A 186 12.81 2.68 -0.85
C VAL A 186 14.31 2.48 -1.05
N HIS A 187 14.95 3.41 -1.73
CA HIS A 187 16.38 3.48 -1.89
C HIS A 187 16.81 4.92 -2.16
N ASP A 188 17.85 5.40 -1.45
CA ASP A 188 18.48 6.71 -1.65
C ASP A 188 17.47 7.87 -1.75
N ASN A 189 16.62 8.01 -0.71
CA ASN A 189 15.56 9.03 -0.60
C ASN A 189 14.53 9.01 -1.76
N LYS A 190 14.35 7.86 -2.41
CA LYS A 190 13.37 7.64 -3.47
C LYS A 190 12.52 6.41 -3.19
N LEU A 191 11.23 6.49 -3.53
CA LEU A 191 10.35 5.33 -3.55
C LEU A 191 10.16 4.87 -5.00
N TYR A 192 10.62 3.68 -5.30
CA TYR A 192 10.43 3.00 -6.58
C TYR A 192 9.19 2.11 -6.51
N THR A 193 8.35 2.17 -7.53
CA THR A 193 7.12 1.38 -7.60
C THR A 193 6.97 0.72 -8.95
N CYS A 194 6.38 -0.47 -8.97
CA CYS A 194 5.96 -1.13 -10.19
C CYS A 194 4.72 -2.01 -9.97
N ASN A 195 4.23 -2.67 -11.03
CA ASN A 195 2.99 -3.45 -11.01
C ASN A 195 3.01 -4.58 -9.98
N GLY A 196 4.10 -5.37 -9.92
CA GLY A 196 4.31 -6.43 -8.93
C GLY A 196 3.52 -7.72 -9.14
N GLY A 197 2.43 -7.70 -9.89
CA GLY A 197 1.59 -8.87 -10.16
C GLY A 197 2.13 -9.76 -11.29
N MET A 198 1.79 -11.04 -11.26
CA MET A 198 2.09 -12.00 -12.33
C MET A 198 0.80 -12.74 -12.70
N TRP A 199 0.52 -12.86 -14.00
CA TRP A 199 -0.69 -13.50 -14.57
C TRP A 199 -2.01 -12.76 -14.38
N ASP A 200 -2.02 -11.65 -13.66
CA ASP A 200 -3.18 -10.77 -13.50
C ASP A 200 -3.50 -10.00 -14.79
N GLU A 201 -4.30 -8.97 -14.68
CA GLU A 201 -4.56 -8.06 -15.79
C GLU A 201 -3.25 -7.54 -16.38
N LEU A 202 -3.00 -7.83 -17.67
CA LEU A 202 -1.80 -7.39 -18.41
C LEU A 202 -1.73 -5.85 -18.47
N LYS A 203 -1.21 -5.25 -17.42
CA LYS A 203 -1.11 -3.80 -17.25
C LYS A 203 0.05 -3.23 -18.04
N PRO A 204 0.01 -1.95 -18.44
CA PRO A 204 1.17 -1.29 -19.01
C PRO A 204 2.38 -1.42 -18.08
N ALA A 205 3.52 -1.87 -18.61
CA ALA A 205 4.76 -1.94 -17.86
C ALA A 205 5.18 -0.54 -17.42
N SER A 206 5.39 -0.33 -16.13
CA SER A 206 5.79 0.98 -15.60
C SER A 206 6.73 0.84 -14.40
N ILE A 207 7.74 1.69 -14.37
CA ILE A 207 8.53 1.99 -13.18
C ILE A 207 8.27 3.45 -12.86
N GLN A 208 7.72 3.71 -11.69
CA GLN A 208 7.42 5.05 -11.22
C GLN A 208 8.26 5.34 -9.99
N VAL A 209 8.81 6.53 -9.91
CA VAL A 209 9.75 6.93 -8.86
C VAL A 209 9.26 8.22 -8.23
N LEU A 210 9.02 8.18 -6.92
CA LEU A 210 8.76 9.34 -6.09
C LEU A 210 10.08 9.81 -5.48
N ASP A 211 10.44 11.06 -5.73
CA ASP A 211 11.41 11.78 -4.90
C ASP A 211 10.73 12.13 -3.57
N ILE A 212 11.20 11.54 -2.47
CA ILE A 212 10.53 11.64 -1.17
C ILE A 212 10.62 13.06 -0.59
N GLU A 213 11.70 13.77 -0.86
CA GLU A 213 11.94 15.12 -0.34
C GLU A 213 11.10 16.18 -1.06
N ASN A 214 11.03 16.08 -2.39
CA ASN A 214 10.34 17.05 -3.23
C ASN A 214 8.88 16.67 -3.54
N GLU A 215 8.47 15.46 -3.19
CA GLU A 215 7.17 14.85 -3.51
C GLU A 215 6.86 14.80 -5.02
N ASP A 216 7.91 14.78 -5.85
CA ASP A 216 7.79 14.74 -7.29
C ASP A 216 7.84 13.32 -7.85
N TRP A 217 6.93 13.02 -8.77
CA TRP A 217 6.85 11.74 -9.46
C TRP A 217 7.48 11.78 -10.84
N THR A 218 8.32 10.80 -11.14
CA THR A 218 8.85 10.53 -12.47
C THR A 218 8.48 9.13 -12.92
N VAL A 219 8.38 8.92 -14.24
CA VAL A 219 8.11 7.60 -14.83
C VAL A 219 9.25 7.30 -15.79
N TYR A 220 9.83 6.12 -15.69
CA TYR A 220 10.88 5.69 -16.60
C TYR A 220 10.37 5.59 -18.03
N ASN A 221 11.21 5.93 -18.97
CA ASN A 221 10.84 5.87 -20.38
C ASN A 221 10.60 4.42 -20.81
N ASN A 222 9.36 4.13 -21.20
CA ASN A 222 8.91 2.80 -21.62
C ASN A 222 8.36 2.77 -23.05
N GLU A 223 8.46 3.90 -23.77
CA GLU A 223 7.93 4.01 -25.13
C GLU A 223 8.72 3.16 -26.13
N GLY A 224 8.01 2.46 -27.00
CA GLY A 224 8.59 1.68 -28.08
C GLY A 224 9.39 0.43 -27.66
N ILE A 225 9.52 0.10 -26.36
CA ILE A 225 10.32 -1.05 -25.90
C ILE A 225 9.77 -2.35 -26.50
N GLY A 226 8.46 -2.56 -26.44
CA GLY A 226 7.81 -3.74 -26.99
C GLY A 226 8.05 -3.91 -28.49
N GLU A 227 7.93 -2.85 -29.26
CA GLU A 227 8.15 -2.83 -30.70
C GLU A 227 9.63 -3.06 -31.07
N LYS A 228 10.53 -2.39 -30.34
CA LYS A 228 11.99 -2.48 -30.57
C LYS A 228 12.51 -3.92 -30.43
N TYR A 229 11.97 -4.68 -29.47
CA TYR A 229 12.44 -6.03 -29.16
C TYR A 229 11.49 -7.13 -29.60
N GLY A 230 10.34 -6.81 -30.19
CA GLY A 230 9.34 -7.79 -30.64
C GLY A 230 8.67 -8.56 -29.48
N ILE A 231 8.49 -7.92 -28.33
CA ILE A 231 7.97 -8.53 -27.10
C ILE A 231 6.69 -7.85 -26.63
N LYS A 232 5.91 -8.56 -25.80
CA LYS A 232 4.83 -7.96 -25.00
C LYS A 232 5.43 -7.31 -23.76
N TYR A 233 5.76 -6.02 -23.83
CA TYR A 233 6.28 -5.26 -22.69
C TYR A 233 5.12 -4.89 -21.77
N LYS A 234 4.82 -5.78 -20.83
CA LYS A 234 3.72 -5.70 -19.86
C LYS A 234 4.24 -6.05 -18.48
N ASP A 235 3.57 -5.59 -17.45
CA ASP A 235 3.77 -5.94 -16.04
C ASP A 235 5.23 -6.04 -15.61
N ILE A 236 5.77 -4.99 -15.01
CA ILE A 236 7.03 -5.10 -14.27
C ILE A 236 6.73 -5.81 -12.96
N LEU A 237 7.30 -7.00 -12.77
CA LEU A 237 7.04 -7.88 -11.62
C LEU A 237 7.88 -7.52 -10.39
N THR A 238 9.07 -6.98 -10.65
CA THR A 238 10.10 -6.72 -9.64
C THR A 238 11.11 -5.74 -10.19
N LEU A 239 11.77 -5.02 -9.29
CA LEU A 239 12.95 -4.22 -9.62
C LEU A 239 13.93 -4.24 -8.45
N ASP A 240 15.18 -3.93 -8.75
CA ASP A 240 16.17 -3.62 -7.72
C ASP A 240 17.18 -2.59 -8.22
N ILE A 241 17.79 -1.87 -7.29
CA ILE A 241 18.70 -0.76 -7.54
C ILE A 241 20.12 -1.19 -7.17
N ASP A 242 21.10 -0.93 -8.03
CA ASP A 242 22.51 -1.19 -7.71
C ASP A 242 22.94 -0.34 -6.49
N PRO A 243 23.35 -0.95 -5.37
CA PRO A 243 23.70 -0.21 -4.17
C PRO A 243 24.94 0.70 -4.34
N ARG A 244 25.70 0.53 -5.43
CA ARG A 244 26.90 1.31 -5.74
C ARG A 244 26.61 2.47 -6.71
N ASP A 245 25.46 2.42 -7.41
CA ASP A 245 25.06 3.40 -8.42
C ASP A 245 23.52 3.48 -8.50
N SER A 246 22.93 4.39 -7.72
CA SER A 246 21.48 4.56 -7.60
C SER A 246 20.77 4.95 -8.92
N LYS A 247 21.52 5.31 -9.96
CA LYS A 247 20.97 5.54 -11.30
C LYS A 247 20.70 4.24 -12.07
N ARG A 248 21.32 3.13 -11.64
CA ARG A 248 21.18 1.82 -12.27
C ARG A 248 20.07 1.03 -11.63
N VAL A 249 19.02 0.77 -12.38
CA VAL A 249 17.85 0.00 -11.96
C VAL A 249 17.68 -1.21 -12.86
N MET A 250 17.58 -2.39 -12.24
CA MET A 250 17.24 -3.62 -12.94
C MET A 250 15.77 -3.92 -12.72
N ALA A 251 15.06 -4.33 -13.77
CA ALA A 251 13.64 -4.65 -13.70
C ALA A 251 13.34 -5.98 -14.42
N GLY A 252 12.53 -6.82 -13.80
CA GLY A 252 12.13 -8.11 -14.33
C GLY A 252 10.66 -8.13 -14.74
N ASN A 253 10.36 -8.83 -15.84
CA ASN A 253 9.00 -9.10 -16.26
C ASN A 253 8.88 -10.50 -16.90
N GLN A 254 7.75 -10.74 -17.58
CA GLN A 254 7.51 -12.02 -18.26
C GLN A 254 8.44 -12.29 -19.46
N ALA A 255 9.02 -11.25 -20.08
CA ALA A 255 9.85 -11.38 -21.27
C ALA A 255 11.35 -11.33 -20.98
N GLY A 256 11.79 -11.16 -19.73
CA GLY A 256 13.20 -11.12 -19.36
C GLY A 256 13.58 -10.02 -18.40
N LEU A 257 14.84 -9.55 -18.49
CA LEU A 257 15.45 -8.57 -17.59
C LEU A 257 15.82 -7.30 -18.35
N PHE A 258 15.50 -6.16 -17.77
CA PHE A 258 15.71 -4.83 -18.34
C PHE A 258 16.64 -4.03 -17.43
N GLU A 259 17.65 -3.39 -18.00
CA GLU A 259 18.56 -2.50 -17.31
C GLU A 259 18.27 -1.05 -17.71
N PHE A 260 17.90 -0.24 -16.73
CA PHE A 260 17.70 1.19 -16.90
C PHE A 260 18.87 1.95 -16.26
N TYR A 261 19.24 3.05 -16.88
CA TYR A 261 20.20 4.01 -16.34
C TYR A 261 19.62 5.41 -16.42
N ASP A 262 19.49 6.07 -15.29
CA ASP A 262 18.89 7.40 -15.16
C ASP A 262 17.49 7.51 -15.83
N GLY A 263 16.67 6.45 -15.69
CA GLY A 263 15.33 6.36 -16.25
C GLY A 263 15.20 5.88 -17.68
N GLU A 264 16.33 5.72 -18.42
CA GLU A 264 16.36 5.27 -19.82
C GLU A 264 16.79 3.82 -19.94
N LEU A 265 16.14 3.04 -20.82
CA LEU A 265 16.51 1.65 -21.08
C LEU A 265 17.85 1.58 -21.82
N VAL A 266 18.85 0.94 -21.19
CA VAL A 266 20.19 0.76 -21.78
C VAL A 266 20.47 -0.65 -22.26
N ASN A 267 19.94 -1.67 -21.59
CA ASN A 267 20.09 -3.08 -21.98
C ASN A 267 18.82 -3.90 -21.75
N TYR A 268 18.65 -4.93 -22.58
CA TYR A 268 17.64 -5.96 -22.43
C TYR A 268 18.33 -7.34 -22.49
N TYR A 269 18.13 -8.15 -21.46
CA TYR A 269 18.71 -9.48 -21.31
C TYR A 269 17.62 -10.54 -21.40
N ASN A 270 17.89 -11.54 -22.23
CA ASN A 270 16.99 -12.65 -22.54
C ASN A 270 17.79 -13.93 -22.82
N SER A 271 17.17 -14.97 -23.35
CA SER A 271 17.82 -16.24 -23.68
C SER A 271 18.91 -16.16 -24.76
N ASP A 272 18.95 -15.09 -25.56
CA ASP A 272 19.93 -14.94 -26.64
C ASP A 272 21.27 -14.40 -26.16
N ASN A 273 21.27 -13.65 -25.02
CA ASN A 273 22.44 -12.92 -24.55
C ASN A 273 22.75 -13.09 -23.05
N SER A 274 22.02 -13.99 -22.39
CA SER A 274 22.17 -14.27 -20.96
C SER A 274 21.76 -15.71 -20.62
N PRO A 275 22.00 -16.23 -19.40
CA PRO A 275 21.48 -17.50 -18.95
C PRO A 275 19.98 -17.55 -18.68
N ILE A 276 19.25 -16.45 -18.84
CA ILE A 276 17.79 -16.43 -18.71
C ILE A 276 17.19 -17.42 -19.70
N TYR A 277 16.28 -18.28 -19.22
CA TYR A 277 15.69 -19.32 -20.02
C TYR A 277 14.17 -19.23 -20.08
N PHE A 278 13.59 -19.87 -21.06
CA PHE A 278 12.15 -19.93 -21.27
C PHE A 278 11.43 -20.71 -20.17
N VAL A 279 10.17 -20.40 -19.98
CA VAL A 279 9.23 -21.26 -19.25
C VAL A 279 9.23 -22.65 -19.90
N GLU A 280 9.28 -23.69 -19.09
CA GLU A 280 9.28 -25.09 -19.54
C GLU A 280 8.04 -25.38 -20.40
N GLY A 281 8.28 -25.97 -21.59
CA GLY A 281 7.24 -26.21 -22.59
C GLY A 281 6.84 -25.01 -23.45
N LEU A 282 7.47 -23.85 -23.25
CA LEU A 282 7.25 -22.63 -24.04
C LEU A 282 8.56 -22.12 -24.69
N GLU A 283 9.51 -23.01 -24.92
CA GLU A 283 10.80 -22.69 -25.51
C GLU A 283 10.62 -22.01 -26.88
N GLY A 284 11.37 -20.93 -27.07
CA GLY A 284 11.28 -20.08 -28.28
C GLY A 284 10.21 -19.01 -28.23
N ASN A 285 9.35 -18.99 -27.21
CA ASN A 285 8.41 -17.89 -27.02
C ASN A 285 9.04 -16.76 -26.20
N VAL A 286 9.49 -15.74 -26.89
CA VAL A 286 10.19 -14.58 -26.28
C VAL A 286 9.41 -13.85 -25.17
N ASN A 287 8.11 -14.08 -25.07
CA ASN A 287 7.25 -13.47 -24.03
C ASN A 287 7.17 -14.31 -22.74
N TYR A 288 7.89 -15.44 -22.66
CA TYR A 288 7.85 -16.34 -21.51
C TYR A 288 9.26 -16.72 -21.05
N GLN A 289 9.97 -15.73 -20.51
CA GLN A 289 11.32 -15.81 -19.92
C GLN A 289 11.29 -15.15 -18.53
N LEU A 290 10.46 -15.68 -17.66
CA LEU A 290 9.98 -15.04 -16.44
C LEU A 290 11.08 -14.66 -15.46
N VAL A 291 11.35 -13.37 -15.32
CA VAL A 291 12.16 -12.81 -14.23
C VAL A 291 11.23 -12.30 -13.15
N THR A 292 11.07 -13.07 -12.08
CA THR A 292 10.05 -12.87 -11.06
C THR A 292 10.55 -12.20 -9.79
N SER A 293 11.85 -12.20 -9.54
CA SER A 293 12.45 -11.48 -8.41
C SER A 293 13.89 -11.08 -8.70
N LEU A 294 14.30 -9.96 -8.15
CA LEU A 294 15.64 -9.40 -8.24
C LEU A 294 16.13 -9.01 -6.85
N LYS A 295 17.41 -9.22 -6.58
CA LYS A 295 18.04 -8.76 -5.34
C LYS A 295 19.53 -8.49 -5.56
N TYR A 296 19.95 -7.26 -5.35
CA TYR A 296 21.36 -6.94 -5.22
C TYR A 296 21.89 -7.30 -3.82
N ASN A 297 23.11 -7.78 -3.75
CA ASN A 297 23.88 -7.78 -2.52
C ASN A 297 24.65 -6.45 -2.39
N ASN A 298 25.27 -6.24 -1.21
CA ASN A 298 26.02 -5.00 -0.94
C ASN A 298 27.27 -4.83 -1.84
N ASN A 299 27.76 -5.90 -2.46
CA ASN A 299 28.90 -5.87 -3.37
C ASN A 299 28.52 -5.52 -4.81
N GLY A 300 27.21 -5.42 -5.09
CA GLY A 300 26.66 -5.15 -6.41
C GLY A 300 26.53 -6.38 -7.30
N ASP A 301 26.49 -7.59 -6.73
CA ASP A 301 26.09 -8.77 -7.47
C ASP A 301 24.55 -8.87 -7.46
N LEU A 302 23.95 -9.03 -8.63
CA LEU A 302 22.52 -9.16 -8.80
C LEU A 302 22.12 -10.64 -8.85
N TYR A 303 21.25 -11.04 -7.96
CA TYR A 303 20.56 -12.33 -7.98
C TYR A 303 19.26 -12.22 -8.73
N ILE A 304 18.99 -13.17 -9.62
CA ILE A 304 17.86 -13.15 -10.54
C ILE A 304 17.11 -14.47 -10.41
N ALA A 305 15.84 -14.40 -10.04
CA ALA A 305 14.95 -15.56 -10.07
C ALA A 305 14.30 -15.66 -11.45
N ASN A 306 14.66 -16.68 -12.19
CA ASN A 306 14.10 -17.03 -13.49
C ASN A 306 13.16 -18.23 -13.30
N SER A 307 11.88 -17.95 -13.07
CA SER A 307 10.89 -18.95 -12.67
C SER A 307 10.40 -19.84 -13.80
N LEU A 308 9.74 -20.94 -13.43
CA LEU A 308 9.11 -21.91 -14.32
C LEU A 308 10.08 -22.58 -15.31
N ASN A 309 11.34 -22.74 -14.91
CA ASN A 309 12.31 -23.53 -15.67
C ASN A 309 13.29 -24.27 -14.75
N THR A 310 13.80 -25.39 -15.23
CA THR A 310 14.74 -26.26 -14.50
C THR A 310 16.20 -26.04 -14.87
N LYS A 311 16.50 -25.22 -15.89
CA LYS A 311 17.87 -25.04 -16.37
C LYS A 311 18.66 -24.01 -15.60
N SER A 312 18.02 -22.88 -15.29
CA SER A 312 18.65 -21.74 -14.61
C SER A 312 17.66 -20.99 -13.69
N PRO A 313 17.09 -21.64 -12.67
CA PRO A 313 16.11 -21.01 -11.80
C PRO A 313 16.68 -19.81 -11.04
N ILE A 314 17.96 -19.88 -10.63
CA ILE A 314 18.66 -18.80 -9.94
C ILE A 314 19.94 -18.45 -10.69
N ILE A 315 20.01 -17.22 -11.14
CA ILE A 315 21.10 -16.66 -11.92
C ILE A 315 21.78 -15.55 -11.10
N ILE A 316 23.10 -15.43 -11.25
CA ILE A 316 23.89 -14.35 -10.68
C ILE A 316 24.51 -13.54 -11.83
N PHE A 317 24.31 -12.23 -11.80
CA PHE A 317 25.02 -11.26 -12.62
C PHE A 317 25.95 -10.48 -11.70
N ASP A 318 27.24 -10.84 -11.69
CA ASP A 318 28.17 -10.29 -10.71
C ASP A 318 28.55 -8.83 -10.99
N SER A 319 29.21 -8.22 -10.04
CA SER A 319 29.68 -6.83 -10.10
C SER A 319 30.67 -6.55 -11.24
N ASN A 320 31.27 -7.61 -11.83
CA ASN A 320 32.14 -7.56 -13.00
C ASN A 320 31.39 -7.86 -14.32
N LYS A 321 30.03 -7.91 -14.24
CA LYS A 321 29.15 -8.20 -15.39
C LYS A 321 29.32 -9.62 -15.97
N LYS A 322 29.68 -10.60 -15.13
CA LYS A 322 29.75 -12.01 -15.52
C LYS A 322 28.50 -12.76 -15.05
N TRP A 323 28.03 -13.63 -15.89
CA TRP A 323 26.91 -14.51 -15.62
C TRP A 323 27.35 -15.83 -15.00
N SER A 324 26.61 -16.29 -14.01
CA SER A 324 26.71 -17.64 -13.45
C SER A 324 25.34 -18.12 -12.95
N THR A 325 25.22 -19.40 -12.62
CA THR A 325 23.97 -20.00 -12.11
C THR A 325 24.27 -20.81 -10.86
N ILE A 326 23.30 -20.89 -9.95
CA ILE A 326 23.38 -21.75 -8.77
C ILE A 326 22.74 -23.09 -9.12
N ASN A 327 23.57 -24.06 -9.49
CA ASN A 327 23.11 -25.35 -10.02
C ASN A 327 22.26 -26.17 -9.04
N LYS A 328 22.41 -25.98 -7.72
CA LYS A 328 21.58 -26.66 -6.71
C LYS A 328 20.08 -26.40 -6.89
N PHE A 329 19.71 -25.22 -7.35
CA PHE A 329 18.30 -24.89 -7.61
C PHE A 329 17.71 -25.60 -8.83
N THR A 330 18.49 -26.26 -9.67
CA THR A 330 17.95 -27.10 -10.75
C THR A 330 17.31 -28.40 -10.25
N THR A 331 17.49 -28.72 -8.95
CA THR A 331 16.95 -29.94 -8.32
C THR A 331 15.74 -29.71 -7.44
N ILE A 332 15.27 -28.45 -7.29
CA ILE A 332 14.09 -28.15 -6.45
C ILE A 332 12.83 -28.71 -7.10
N SER A 333 11.89 -29.11 -6.27
CA SER A 333 10.61 -29.68 -6.73
C SER A 333 9.62 -28.62 -7.21
N ASN A 334 9.79 -27.36 -6.78
CA ASN A 334 8.90 -26.25 -7.12
C ASN A 334 9.71 -24.99 -7.45
N TYR A 335 9.63 -24.56 -8.70
CA TYR A 335 10.29 -23.37 -9.24
C TYR A 335 9.28 -22.30 -9.73
N ASP A 336 8.04 -22.40 -9.28
CA ASP A 336 6.98 -21.45 -9.63
C ASP A 336 7.14 -20.13 -8.85
N ASN A 337 7.06 -19.02 -9.55
CA ASN A 337 7.07 -17.67 -9.00
C ASN A 337 8.04 -17.47 -7.82
N LEU A 338 9.30 -17.81 -8.07
CA LEU A 338 10.37 -17.68 -7.09
C LEU A 338 10.56 -16.21 -6.68
N LYS A 339 10.69 -15.97 -5.39
CA LYS A 339 10.92 -14.65 -4.80
C LYS A 339 12.11 -14.70 -3.85
N PHE A 340 12.94 -13.67 -3.87
CA PHE A 340 14.01 -13.52 -2.89
C PHE A 340 13.50 -12.83 -1.63
N LEU A 341 13.96 -13.32 -0.48
CA LEU A 341 13.84 -12.61 0.79
C LEU A 341 15.07 -11.72 0.99
N ASN A 342 16.22 -12.33 1.11
CA ASN A 342 17.48 -11.63 1.40
C ASN A 342 18.67 -12.39 0.82
N VAL A 343 19.74 -11.66 0.58
CA VAL A 343 21.04 -12.19 0.25
C VAL A 343 22.00 -11.63 1.25
N ASN A 344 22.53 -12.43 2.18
CA ASN A 344 23.69 -12.10 3.03
C ASN A 344 23.57 -11.99 4.54
N HIS A 345 22.48 -12.24 5.19
CA HIS A 345 22.66 -12.57 6.59
C HIS A 345 23.28 -13.98 6.68
N ASN A 346 24.41 -14.11 7.31
CA ASN A 346 25.15 -15.38 7.47
C ASN A 346 25.53 -16.09 6.15
N ASN A 347 25.79 -15.35 5.06
CA ASN A 347 26.17 -15.91 3.75
C ASN A 347 25.16 -16.89 3.14
N LYS A 348 23.87 -16.71 3.44
CA LYS A 348 22.77 -17.53 2.90
C LYS A 348 21.91 -16.73 1.94
N LEU A 349 21.49 -17.37 0.86
CA LEU A 349 20.44 -16.87 -0.04
C LEU A 349 19.12 -17.51 0.37
N TRP A 350 18.12 -16.70 0.68
CA TRP A 350 16.77 -17.14 0.99
C TRP A 350 15.84 -16.89 -0.20
N VAL A 351 15.14 -17.94 -0.60
CA VAL A 351 14.20 -17.92 -1.73
C VAL A 351 12.90 -18.58 -1.27
N TYR A 352 11.76 -18.12 -1.73
CA TYR A 352 10.48 -18.78 -1.48
C TYR A 352 9.64 -18.84 -2.76
N THR A 353 8.68 -19.76 -2.82
CA THR A 353 7.73 -19.88 -3.92
C THR A 353 6.43 -19.16 -3.54
N LYS A 354 6.03 -18.18 -4.35
CA LYS A 354 4.77 -17.43 -4.16
C LYS A 354 3.69 -18.00 -5.09
N TYR A 355 3.37 -19.28 -4.94
CA TYR A 355 2.30 -19.88 -5.75
C TYR A 355 1.69 -21.11 -5.06
N TRP A 356 0.54 -21.55 -5.53
CA TRP A 356 -0.34 -22.54 -4.92
C TRP A 356 0.12 -24.01 -5.04
N ASN A 357 1.16 -24.29 -5.77
CA ASN A 357 1.61 -25.66 -6.01
C ASN A 357 2.81 -26.00 -5.11
N THR A 358 2.54 -26.65 -3.98
CA THR A 358 3.55 -27.08 -3.01
C THR A 358 4.51 -25.95 -2.60
N PRO A 359 4.02 -24.88 -1.93
CA PRO A 359 4.88 -23.76 -1.53
C PRO A 359 6.00 -24.26 -0.63
N ALA A 360 7.21 -23.71 -0.83
CA ALA A 360 8.36 -23.98 0.00
C ALA A 360 9.20 -22.72 0.20
N VAL A 361 10.00 -22.73 1.26
CA VAL A 361 11.07 -21.77 1.49
C VAL A 361 12.39 -22.52 1.36
N TYR A 362 13.34 -21.92 0.66
CA TYR A 362 14.65 -22.47 0.42
C TYR A 362 15.72 -21.59 1.05
N SER A 363 16.75 -22.20 1.65
CA SER A 363 17.98 -21.51 2.00
C SER A 363 19.18 -22.18 1.33
N TYR A 364 20.00 -21.38 0.66
CA TYR A 364 21.23 -21.84 0.06
C TYR A 364 22.42 -21.19 0.76
N ASP A 365 23.32 -22.02 1.28
CA ASP A 365 24.54 -21.61 1.95
C ASP A 365 25.71 -21.63 0.96
N PHE A 366 26.26 -20.47 0.64
CA PHE A 366 27.38 -20.33 -0.29
C PHE A 366 28.69 -20.95 0.21
N SER A 367 28.85 -21.08 1.54
CA SER A 367 30.09 -21.61 2.14
C SER A 367 30.17 -23.13 2.08
N THR A 368 29.02 -23.79 2.16
CA THR A 368 28.92 -25.25 2.20
C THR A 368 28.35 -25.88 0.95
N ASP A 369 27.89 -25.05 -0.02
CA ASP A 369 27.13 -25.47 -1.22
C ASP A 369 25.91 -26.33 -0.85
N ASN A 370 25.25 -25.99 0.28
CA ASN A 370 24.09 -26.75 0.76
C ASN A 370 22.78 -26.01 0.49
N LEU A 371 21.77 -26.73 0.01
CA LEU A 371 20.42 -26.26 -0.20
C LEU A 371 19.47 -26.97 0.77
N CYS A 372 18.79 -26.20 1.61
CA CYS A 372 17.72 -26.68 2.49
C CYS A 372 16.35 -26.30 1.94
N GLU A 373 15.39 -27.21 2.01
CA GLU A 373 13.98 -26.99 1.65
C GLU A 373 13.10 -27.10 2.88
N TYR A 374 12.30 -26.04 3.15
CA TYR A 374 11.32 -25.99 4.25
C TYR A 374 9.93 -26.15 3.63
N SER A 375 9.44 -27.37 3.56
CA SER A 375 8.13 -27.76 3.01
C SER A 375 7.34 -28.67 3.95
N ASN A 376 7.85 -28.94 5.16
CA ASN A 376 7.16 -29.71 6.20
C ASN A 376 6.25 -28.79 7.03
N TYR A 377 4.98 -28.69 6.66
CA TYR A 377 3.99 -27.83 7.34
C TYR A 377 3.44 -28.45 8.62
N VAL A 378 4.32 -28.68 9.58
CA VAL A 378 4.02 -29.12 10.95
C VAL A 378 4.65 -28.11 11.90
N ASN A 379 3.97 -27.76 12.98
CA ASN A 379 4.52 -26.87 13.99
C ASN A 379 5.30 -27.59 15.11
N GLN A 380 5.89 -26.84 16.02
CA GLN A 380 6.68 -27.34 17.15
C GLN A 380 5.90 -28.28 18.12
N ASP A 381 4.58 -28.28 18.06
CA ASP A 381 3.73 -29.16 18.88
C ASP A 381 3.34 -30.45 18.13
N GLY A 382 3.86 -30.63 16.90
CA GLY A 382 3.49 -31.74 16.03
C GLY A 382 2.12 -31.59 15.36
N THR A 383 1.56 -30.37 15.39
CA THR A 383 0.26 -30.09 14.75
C THR A 383 0.48 -29.77 13.28
N ALA A 384 -0.20 -30.51 12.41
CA ALA A 384 -0.18 -30.24 10.97
C ALA A 384 -0.93 -28.93 10.65
N ILE A 385 -0.32 -28.10 9.78
CA ILE A 385 -0.94 -26.91 9.23
C ILE A 385 -1.65 -27.35 7.95
N ASN A 386 -2.96 -27.58 8.10
CA ASN A 386 -3.79 -28.15 7.04
C ASN A 386 -4.51 -27.07 6.24
N GLY A 387 -4.72 -27.33 4.96
CA GLY A 387 -5.51 -26.49 4.06
C GLY A 387 -4.79 -26.24 2.73
N TYR A 388 -5.35 -25.34 1.97
CA TYR A 388 -4.71 -24.80 0.77
C TYR A 388 -3.69 -23.75 1.19
N ILE A 389 -2.41 -24.09 1.14
CA ILE A 389 -1.31 -23.25 1.63
C ILE A 389 -0.71 -22.45 0.49
N VAL A 390 -0.61 -21.13 0.68
CA VAL A 390 0.10 -20.22 -0.22
C VAL A 390 1.08 -19.39 0.61
N CYS A 391 2.38 -19.47 0.28
CA CYS A 391 3.37 -18.55 0.82
C CYS A 391 3.31 -17.23 0.05
N GLN A 392 2.94 -16.15 0.71
CA GLN A 392 2.72 -14.87 0.04
C GLN A 392 3.84 -13.85 0.28
N SER A 393 4.44 -13.89 1.46
CA SER A 393 5.48 -12.95 1.85
C SER A 393 6.45 -13.56 2.84
N THR A 394 7.67 -13.02 2.88
CA THR A 394 8.68 -13.37 3.87
C THR A 394 9.45 -12.12 4.29
N ALA A 395 9.96 -12.12 5.52
CA ALA A 395 10.85 -11.09 6.03
C ALA A 395 11.85 -11.69 7.03
N GLU A 396 13.05 -11.13 7.11
CA GLU A 396 14.02 -11.43 8.15
C GLU A 396 13.96 -10.36 9.23
N ASP A 397 13.83 -10.76 10.49
CA ASP A 397 13.84 -9.81 11.58
C ASP A 397 15.28 -9.55 12.10
N LEU A 398 15.44 -8.59 13.01
CA LEU A 398 16.76 -8.20 13.51
C LEU A 398 17.43 -9.28 14.40
N ASP A 399 16.66 -10.29 14.83
CA ASP A 399 17.17 -11.45 15.58
C ASP A 399 17.53 -12.62 14.65
N GLY A 400 17.39 -12.43 13.32
CA GLY A 400 17.69 -13.43 12.30
C GLY A 400 16.62 -14.50 12.13
N ASN A 401 15.39 -14.27 12.64
CA ASN A 401 14.28 -15.15 12.35
C ASN A 401 13.69 -14.83 10.97
N ILE A 402 13.36 -15.87 10.22
CA ILE A 402 12.66 -15.74 8.94
C ILE A 402 11.16 -15.90 9.19
N TRP A 403 10.44 -14.82 8.99
CA TRP A 403 8.98 -14.75 9.04
C TRP A 403 8.41 -15.20 7.71
N VAL A 404 7.45 -16.10 7.74
CA VAL A 404 6.79 -16.65 6.56
C VAL A 404 5.29 -16.38 6.67
N GLY A 405 4.79 -15.47 5.85
CA GLY A 405 3.38 -15.11 5.77
C GLY A 405 2.64 -16.00 4.79
N LEU A 406 1.63 -16.67 5.30
CA LEU A 406 0.74 -17.54 4.53
C LEU A 406 -0.66 -16.95 4.45
N ASN A 407 -1.46 -17.48 3.53
CA ASN A 407 -2.92 -17.28 3.54
C ASN A 407 -3.64 -17.85 4.78
N LEU A 408 -2.93 -18.59 5.63
CA LEU A 408 -3.43 -19.25 6.85
C LEU A 408 -2.76 -18.74 8.14
N GLY A 409 -1.98 -17.66 8.08
CA GLY A 409 -1.30 -17.07 9.22
C GLY A 409 0.21 -17.01 9.09
N LEU A 410 0.90 -16.87 10.22
CA LEU A 410 2.34 -16.70 10.31
C LEU A 410 3.06 -17.97 10.74
N LEU A 411 4.20 -18.24 10.08
CA LEU A 411 5.17 -19.25 10.45
C LEU A 411 6.56 -18.64 10.58
N LEU A 412 7.45 -19.29 11.32
CA LEU A 412 8.83 -18.86 11.50
C LEU A 412 9.82 -19.98 11.24
N ILE A 413 10.98 -19.58 10.70
CA ILE A 413 12.21 -20.36 10.72
C ILE A 413 13.17 -19.61 11.63
N THR A 414 13.59 -20.24 12.73
CA THR A 414 14.37 -19.56 13.77
C THR A 414 15.75 -20.22 13.98
N PRO A 415 16.80 -19.44 14.27
CA PRO A 415 18.13 -20.00 14.54
C PRO A 415 18.15 -21.04 15.67
N GLN A 416 17.28 -20.87 16.67
CA GLN A 416 17.25 -21.73 17.86
C GLN A 416 16.49 -23.04 17.67
N TYR A 417 15.68 -23.16 16.61
CA TYR A 417 14.81 -24.33 16.46
C TYR A 417 15.02 -25.10 15.16
N ASN A 418 14.85 -24.49 14.00
CA ASN A 418 14.69 -25.21 12.73
C ASN A 418 15.51 -24.66 11.55
N MET A 419 16.31 -23.59 11.73
CA MET A 419 17.03 -22.95 10.62
C MET A 419 17.98 -23.89 9.87
N ASP A 420 18.60 -24.86 10.54
CA ASP A 420 19.46 -25.89 9.94
C ASP A 420 18.85 -27.29 10.07
N SER A 421 17.55 -27.38 10.35
CA SER A 421 16.80 -28.62 10.60
C SER A 421 15.41 -28.52 10.01
N PRO A 422 15.26 -28.45 8.67
CA PRO A 422 13.96 -28.24 8.00
C PRO A 422 12.95 -29.37 8.28
N GLU A 423 13.44 -30.55 8.65
CA GLU A 423 12.60 -31.70 9.03
C GLU A 423 11.75 -31.45 10.29
N LYS A 424 12.15 -30.50 11.16
CA LYS A 424 11.36 -30.11 12.34
C LYS A 424 10.11 -29.33 12.01
N GLY A 425 9.92 -28.92 10.74
CA GLY A 425 8.82 -28.06 10.32
C GLY A 425 9.02 -26.61 10.76
N PHE A 426 7.91 -25.91 10.99
CA PHE A 426 7.92 -24.47 11.29
C PHE A 426 7.67 -24.20 12.77
N TYR A 427 8.06 -23.00 13.20
CA TYR A 427 7.73 -22.50 14.54
C TYR A 427 6.52 -21.54 14.45
N GLN A 428 5.56 -21.66 15.38
CA GLN A 428 4.45 -20.73 15.53
C GLN A 428 4.48 -20.09 16.91
N ILE A 429 4.43 -18.76 16.96
CA ILE A 429 4.43 -18.01 18.21
C ILE A 429 3.10 -18.21 18.92
N LYS A 430 3.16 -18.53 20.21
CA LYS A 430 2.00 -18.65 21.10
C LYS A 430 1.83 -17.38 21.91
N VAL A 431 0.67 -16.74 21.80
CA VAL A 431 0.30 -15.54 22.54
C VAL A 431 -0.71 -15.95 23.63
N PRO A 432 -0.42 -15.70 24.91
CA PRO A 432 -1.36 -15.98 26.00
C PRO A 432 -2.68 -15.21 25.82
N ARG A 433 -3.81 -15.87 26.10
CA ARG A 433 -5.13 -15.22 25.98
C ARG A 433 -5.39 -14.14 27.01
N ASN A 434 -4.71 -14.19 28.16
CA ASN A 434 -4.90 -13.24 29.28
C ASN A 434 -6.37 -13.12 29.76
N ASP A 435 -7.14 -14.19 29.59
CA ASP A 435 -8.56 -14.31 29.96
C ASP A 435 -8.78 -15.06 31.28
N GLY A 436 -7.70 -15.29 32.05
CA GLY A 436 -7.68 -16.05 33.28
C GLY A 436 -7.51 -17.57 33.07
N THR A 437 -7.40 -18.04 31.84
CA THR A 437 -7.01 -19.42 31.49
C THR A 437 -5.49 -19.48 31.22
N ASN A 438 -4.92 -20.69 31.27
CA ASN A 438 -3.53 -20.92 30.84
C ASN A 438 -3.45 -21.28 29.34
N LEU A 439 -4.43 -20.81 28.53
CA LEU A 439 -4.48 -21.07 27.11
C LEU A 439 -3.75 -19.97 26.32
N ALA A 440 -3.22 -20.37 25.17
CA ALA A 440 -2.58 -19.47 24.22
C ALA A 440 -3.09 -19.77 22.80
N ASP A 441 -3.17 -18.73 21.98
CA ASP A 441 -3.47 -18.84 20.55
C ASP A 441 -2.18 -18.66 19.73
N TYR A 442 -2.16 -19.21 18.53
CA TYR A 442 -1.06 -18.91 17.61
C TYR A 442 -1.22 -17.51 17.02
N LEU A 443 -0.13 -16.74 17.00
CA LEU A 443 -0.10 -15.38 16.47
C LEU A 443 -0.63 -15.35 15.03
N MET A 444 -1.62 -14.49 14.76
CA MET A 444 -2.24 -14.29 13.43
C MET A 444 -2.77 -15.57 12.77
N TYR A 445 -3.19 -16.58 13.54
CA TYR A 445 -3.75 -17.82 12.99
C TYR A 445 -5.01 -17.56 12.14
N GLY A 446 -5.03 -18.11 10.92
CA GLY A 446 -6.15 -17.98 9.99
C GLY A 446 -6.26 -16.63 9.28
N VAL A 447 -5.29 -15.74 9.48
CA VAL A 447 -5.23 -14.44 8.76
C VAL A 447 -4.44 -14.60 7.45
N ASP A 448 -4.96 -14.07 6.37
CA ASP A 448 -4.31 -14.06 5.05
C ASP A 448 -3.26 -12.95 5.00
N ILE A 449 -1.96 -13.33 5.08
CA ILE A 449 -0.82 -12.42 5.19
C ILE A 449 -0.20 -12.17 3.83
N THR A 450 -0.33 -10.97 3.32
CA THR A 450 0.14 -10.59 1.97
C THR A 450 1.49 -9.87 1.96
N ALA A 451 1.83 -9.18 3.04
CA ALA A 451 3.06 -8.41 3.16
C ALA A 451 3.62 -8.44 4.59
N ILE A 452 4.94 -8.48 4.71
CA ILE A 452 5.64 -8.35 6.00
C ILE A 452 6.81 -7.39 5.79
N ALA A 453 6.93 -6.38 6.66
CA ALA A 453 8.08 -5.50 6.74
C ALA A 453 8.54 -5.37 8.20
N ILE A 454 9.84 -5.27 8.41
CA ILE A 454 10.45 -5.17 9.73
C ILE A 454 11.05 -3.78 9.88
N ASP A 455 10.72 -3.07 10.95
CA ASP A 455 11.29 -1.76 11.24
C ASP A 455 12.54 -1.85 12.13
N LYS A 456 13.21 -0.73 12.33
CA LYS A 456 14.45 -0.66 13.12
C LYS A 456 14.26 -0.84 14.64
N ALA A 457 13.03 -0.93 15.10
CA ALA A 457 12.70 -1.39 16.46
C ALA A 457 12.38 -2.89 16.52
N ASN A 458 12.58 -3.63 15.44
CA ASN A 458 12.22 -5.04 15.29
C ASN A 458 10.71 -5.31 15.42
N ARG A 459 9.86 -4.28 15.16
CA ARG A 459 8.42 -4.49 15.06
C ARG A 459 8.06 -5.04 13.67
N LYS A 460 7.02 -5.83 13.63
CA LYS A 460 6.54 -6.50 12.41
C LYS A 460 5.31 -5.78 11.90
N TRP A 461 5.44 -5.14 10.75
CA TRP A 461 4.35 -4.53 10.00
C TRP A 461 3.78 -5.58 9.06
N ILE A 462 2.57 -6.03 9.33
CA ILE A 462 1.93 -7.17 8.67
C ILE A 462 0.72 -6.67 7.90
N GLY A 463 0.81 -6.72 6.58
CA GLY A 463 -0.28 -6.44 5.66
C GLY A 463 -1.10 -7.69 5.38
N THR A 464 -2.40 -7.52 5.22
CA THR A 464 -3.36 -8.63 5.08
C THR A 464 -4.25 -8.45 3.85
N ASN A 465 -4.90 -9.53 3.47
CA ASN A 465 -5.94 -9.52 2.44
C ASN A 465 -7.32 -9.28 3.08
N GLY A 466 -7.65 -8.00 3.32
CA GLY A 466 -8.97 -7.58 3.77
C GLY A 466 -9.12 -7.26 5.27
N ASN A 467 -8.02 -7.31 6.07
CA ASN A 467 -8.04 -6.93 7.48
C ASN A 467 -7.07 -5.77 7.79
N GLY A 468 -6.63 -5.01 6.78
CA GLY A 468 -5.71 -3.88 6.98
C GLY A 468 -4.32 -4.29 7.43
N ILE A 469 -3.71 -3.53 8.34
CA ILE A 469 -2.33 -3.66 8.78
C ILE A 469 -2.28 -3.89 10.29
N TYR A 470 -1.51 -4.89 10.70
CA TYR A 470 -1.16 -5.13 12.10
C TYR A 470 0.29 -4.72 12.35
N VAL A 471 0.55 -4.09 13.49
CA VAL A 471 1.91 -3.84 13.97
C VAL A 471 2.11 -4.64 15.25
N ILE A 472 3.04 -5.60 15.20
CA ILE A 472 3.37 -6.48 16.31
C ILE A 472 4.66 -6.01 16.94
N SER A 473 4.71 -6.00 18.27
CA SER A 473 5.87 -5.60 19.08
C SER A 473 7.14 -6.40 18.78
N SER A 474 8.29 -5.87 19.18
CA SER A 474 9.59 -6.53 18.98
C SER A 474 9.69 -7.91 19.65
N ASP A 475 9.03 -8.09 20.79
CA ASP A 475 8.98 -9.36 21.52
C ASP A 475 7.89 -10.32 21.02
N ASN A 476 7.11 -9.91 20.02
CA ASN A 476 6.05 -10.67 19.37
C ASN A 476 4.81 -10.98 20.25
N MET A 477 4.69 -10.34 21.42
CA MET A 477 3.62 -10.66 22.39
C MET A 477 2.46 -9.66 22.36
N VAL A 478 2.66 -8.47 21.76
CA VAL A 478 1.67 -7.40 21.79
C VAL A 478 1.36 -6.93 20.37
N GLN A 479 0.08 -6.85 20.06
CA GLN A 479 -0.42 -6.10 18.92
C GLN A 479 -0.45 -4.62 19.30
N GLU A 480 0.54 -3.85 18.83
CA GLU A 480 0.66 -2.42 19.15
C GLU A 480 -0.35 -1.57 18.39
N LYS A 481 -0.60 -1.92 17.12
CA LYS A 481 -1.55 -1.20 16.25
C LYS A 481 -2.33 -2.18 15.37
N HIS A 482 -3.56 -1.78 15.05
CA HIS A 482 -4.36 -2.34 13.97
C HIS A 482 -4.93 -1.18 13.18
N ILE A 483 -4.52 -1.03 11.93
CA ILE A 483 -4.86 0.11 11.08
C ILE A 483 -5.78 -0.39 9.98
N THR A 484 -7.00 0.16 9.93
CA THR A 484 -8.03 -0.21 8.95
C THR A 484 -8.63 1.02 8.28
N THR A 485 -9.41 0.79 7.23
CA THR A 485 -10.18 1.85 6.56
C THR A 485 -11.26 2.47 7.45
N LEU A 486 -11.66 1.79 8.55
CA LEU A 486 -12.69 2.24 9.47
C LEU A 486 -12.18 3.29 10.48
N ASP A 487 -10.91 3.22 10.84
CA ASP A 487 -10.30 4.04 11.90
C ASP A 487 -9.15 4.92 11.42
N SER A 488 -8.85 4.88 10.12
CA SER A 488 -7.73 5.64 9.54
C SER A 488 -8.00 6.05 8.08
N PRO A 489 -7.19 6.96 7.50
CA PRO A 489 -7.21 7.30 6.08
C PRO A 489 -6.67 6.20 5.15
N LEU A 490 -6.43 4.98 5.63
CA LEU A 490 -6.02 3.85 4.79
C LEU A 490 -6.98 3.70 3.61
N LEU A 491 -6.45 3.53 2.40
CA LEU A 491 -7.26 3.49 1.17
C LEU A 491 -8.04 2.19 1.01
N SER A 492 -7.47 1.08 1.48
CA SER A 492 -8.09 -0.26 1.44
C SER A 492 -7.51 -1.16 2.52
N ASP A 493 -8.31 -2.12 2.99
CA ASP A 493 -7.87 -3.18 3.90
C ASP A 493 -7.18 -4.34 3.17
N ILE A 494 -7.13 -4.31 1.83
CA ILE A 494 -6.35 -5.24 0.99
C ILE A 494 -4.98 -4.65 0.74
N ILE A 495 -3.97 -5.22 1.40
CA ILE A 495 -2.60 -4.74 1.34
C ILE A 495 -1.80 -5.62 0.38
N HIS A 496 -1.14 -5.02 -0.61
CA HIS A 496 -0.28 -5.73 -1.56
C HIS A 496 1.19 -5.74 -1.15
N TYR A 497 1.68 -4.62 -0.64
CA TYR A 497 3.09 -4.46 -0.29
C TYR A 497 3.29 -3.43 0.82
N ILE A 498 4.31 -3.63 1.63
CA ILE A 498 4.77 -2.66 2.63
C ILE A 498 6.27 -2.50 2.49
N THR A 499 6.75 -1.25 2.47
CA THR A 499 8.17 -0.93 2.57
C THR A 499 8.37 0.24 3.54
N ILE A 500 9.51 0.28 4.20
CA ILE A 500 9.81 1.27 5.22
C ILE A 500 11.03 2.08 4.79
N ASP A 501 10.93 3.40 4.86
CA ASP A 501 12.08 4.27 4.81
C ASP A 501 12.69 4.33 6.22
N ASP A 502 13.75 3.59 6.39
CA ASP A 502 14.45 3.49 7.69
C ASP A 502 14.97 4.84 8.19
N ASN A 503 15.29 5.78 7.30
CA ASN A 503 15.85 7.09 7.68
C ASN A 503 14.80 7.98 8.32
N THR A 504 13.60 8.04 7.72
CA THR A 504 12.51 8.92 8.16
C THR A 504 11.48 8.19 9.03
N GLY A 505 11.48 6.86 9.03
CA GLY A 505 10.45 6.03 9.66
C GLY A 505 9.13 6.03 8.90
N ARG A 506 9.08 6.57 7.66
CA ARG A 506 7.86 6.57 6.86
C ARG A 506 7.63 5.18 6.26
N VAL A 507 6.45 4.64 6.52
CA VAL A 507 5.99 3.35 6.01
C VAL A 507 5.13 3.61 4.78
N TYR A 508 5.52 3.05 3.63
CA TYR A 508 4.75 3.11 2.39
C TYR A 508 3.97 1.83 2.19
N ILE A 509 2.71 1.97 1.83
CA ILE A 509 1.72 0.90 1.80
C ILE A 509 1.04 0.90 0.44
N GLY A 510 1.30 -0.15 -0.34
CA GLY A 510 0.61 -0.42 -1.60
C GLY A 510 -0.67 -1.22 -1.34
N THR A 511 -1.80 -0.71 -1.81
CA THR A 511 -3.11 -1.35 -1.69
C THR A 511 -3.70 -1.60 -3.09
N ASP A 512 -4.80 -2.33 -3.18
CA ASP A 512 -5.57 -2.49 -4.43
C ASP A 512 -6.22 -1.17 -4.91
N LYS A 513 -6.34 -0.16 -4.01
CA LYS A 513 -6.92 1.15 -4.31
C LYS A 513 -5.91 2.28 -4.42
N GLY A 514 -4.63 2.01 -4.20
CA GLY A 514 -3.58 3.01 -4.36
C GLY A 514 -2.47 2.94 -3.32
N LEU A 515 -1.66 3.98 -3.27
CA LEU A 515 -0.53 4.14 -2.38
C LEU A 515 -0.90 5.04 -1.20
N CYS A 516 -0.58 4.58 0.01
CA CYS A 516 -0.62 5.42 1.22
C CYS A 516 0.76 5.47 1.87
N SER A 517 0.93 6.41 2.79
CA SER A 517 2.05 6.39 3.72
C SER A 517 1.57 6.65 5.15
N TYR A 518 2.31 6.06 6.09
CA TYR A 518 2.12 6.24 7.52
C TYR A 518 3.44 6.71 8.15
N GLN A 519 3.41 7.81 8.91
CA GLN A 519 4.60 8.27 9.63
C GLN A 519 4.74 7.49 10.93
N SER A 520 5.69 6.57 10.96
CA SER A 520 6.08 5.85 12.17
C SER A 520 7.04 6.69 13.01
N GLU A 521 7.05 6.41 14.30
CA GLU A 521 7.99 6.99 15.27
C GLU A 521 9.37 6.30 15.27
N VAL A 522 9.55 5.21 14.49
CA VAL A 522 10.80 4.42 14.48
C VAL A 522 11.66 4.79 13.29
N THR A 523 12.91 5.13 13.56
CA THR A 523 13.92 5.45 12.55
C THR A 523 15.15 4.58 12.71
N GLN A 524 16.07 4.67 11.74
CA GLN A 524 17.36 4.00 11.80
C GLN A 524 18.17 4.41 13.04
N THR A 525 18.81 3.43 13.67
CA THR A 525 19.68 3.65 14.84
C THR A 525 21.05 4.11 14.41
N ASN A 526 21.65 5.02 15.17
CA ASN A 526 23.05 5.39 15.04
C ASN A 526 23.90 4.60 16.04
N GLU A 527 25.04 4.12 15.60
CA GLU A 527 26.00 3.48 16.52
C GLU A 527 26.57 4.47 17.51
N GLU A 528 26.78 5.72 17.10
CA GLU A 528 27.26 6.81 17.94
C GLU A 528 26.31 8.01 17.88
N MET A 529 26.04 8.59 19.05
CA MET A 529 25.25 9.81 19.21
C MET A 529 26.19 10.99 19.41
N ASP A 530 26.06 12.03 18.61
CA ASP A 530 26.74 13.31 18.76
C ASP A 530 25.82 14.49 18.43
N THR A 531 26.32 15.70 18.56
CA THR A 531 25.54 16.94 18.32
C THR A 531 25.22 17.19 16.85
N ASN A 532 25.82 16.45 15.91
CA ASN A 532 25.59 16.60 14.48
C ASN A 532 24.52 15.63 13.99
N ASN A 533 24.39 14.46 14.64
CA ASN A 533 23.50 13.40 14.19
C ASN A 533 22.24 13.21 15.06
N VAL A 534 22.16 13.86 16.24
CA VAL A 534 20.94 13.86 17.08
C VAL A 534 20.25 15.21 17.01
N TRP A 535 19.01 15.22 16.54
CA TRP A 535 18.24 16.44 16.37
C TRP A 535 16.74 16.23 16.67
N VAL A 536 15.99 17.32 16.78
CA VAL A 536 14.56 17.30 17.14
C VAL A 536 13.74 17.98 16.07
N TYR A 537 12.58 17.41 15.73
CA TYR A 537 11.61 18.03 14.84
C TYR A 537 10.15 17.80 15.30
N PRO A 538 9.24 18.75 15.01
CA PRO A 538 9.54 20.08 14.51
C PRO A 538 10.31 20.90 15.53
N ASN A 539 11.13 21.83 15.05
CA ASN A 539 11.84 22.75 15.91
C ASN A 539 12.03 24.10 15.16
N PRO A 540 11.32 25.18 15.56
CA PRO A 540 10.47 25.28 16.76
C PRO A 540 9.14 24.51 16.61
N VAL A 541 8.55 24.13 17.75
CA VAL A 541 7.19 23.64 17.86
C VAL A 541 6.26 24.84 17.98
N THR A 542 5.38 25.03 16.99
CA THR A 542 4.46 26.19 16.94
C THR A 542 3.17 25.92 17.73
N PRO A 543 2.38 26.97 18.06
CA PRO A 543 1.12 26.81 18.82
C PRO A 543 0.11 25.89 18.14
N GLU A 544 0.08 25.87 16.81
CA GLU A 544 -0.86 25.08 16.01
C GLU A 544 -0.46 23.60 15.94
N TYR A 545 0.78 23.27 16.28
CA TYR A 545 1.27 21.89 16.19
C TYR A 545 0.82 21.07 17.40
N ASN A 546 -0.01 20.07 17.14
CA ASN A 546 -0.54 19.13 18.13
C ASN A 546 0.00 17.69 17.99
N GLY A 547 0.95 17.47 17.08
CA GLY A 547 1.57 16.17 16.85
C GLY A 547 2.68 15.84 17.84
N MET A 548 3.35 14.71 17.61
CA MET A 548 4.50 14.25 18.42
C MET A 548 5.77 15.02 18.02
N ILE A 549 6.54 15.41 19.02
CA ILE A 549 7.89 16.00 18.88
C ILE A 549 8.88 14.85 18.87
N ASN A 550 9.60 14.67 17.77
CA ASN A 550 10.46 13.53 17.58
C ASN A 550 11.92 13.90 17.73
N VAL A 551 12.61 13.17 18.58
CA VAL A 551 14.09 13.16 18.71
C VAL A 551 14.59 12.01 17.84
N THR A 552 15.48 12.27 16.91
CA THR A 552 16.01 11.26 15.98
C THR A 552 17.53 11.20 16.00
N GLY A 553 18.12 10.18 15.39
CA GLY A 553 19.57 9.96 15.38
C GLY A 553 20.09 9.27 16.63
N LEU A 554 19.21 8.67 17.41
CA LEU A 554 19.57 7.98 18.66
C LEU A 554 20.17 6.59 18.38
N SER A 555 20.94 6.08 19.33
CA SER A 555 21.31 4.67 19.36
C SER A 555 20.15 3.82 19.88
N PHE A 556 20.16 2.54 19.54
CA PHE A 556 19.12 1.61 19.97
C PHE A 556 18.98 1.59 21.50
N ASN A 557 17.74 1.66 22.00
CA ASN A 557 17.40 1.57 23.42
C ASN A 557 18.16 2.57 24.33
N SER A 558 18.40 3.78 23.81
CA SER A 558 19.06 4.87 24.57
C SER A 558 18.09 5.49 25.57
N ASP A 559 18.59 5.86 26.74
CA ASP A 559 17.83 6.65 27.71
C ASP A 559 17.72 8.11 27.23
N VAL A 560 16.50 8.64 27.25
CA VAL A 560 16.19 10.03 26.86
C VAL A 560 15.53 10.76 28.02
N LYS A 561 16.04 11.95 28.35
CA LYS A 561 15.45 12.86 29.35
C LYS A 561 15.30 14.25 28.77
N ILE A 562 14.10 14.79 28.85
CA ILE A 562 13.80 16.16 28.45
C ILE A 562 13.68 17.02 29.69
N THR A 563 14.44 18.11 29.74
CA THR A 563 14.46 19.04 30.86
C THR A 563 14.21 20.46 30.38
N SER A 564 13.60 21.25 31.23
CA SER A 564 13.56 22.71 31.02
C SER A 564 14.95 23.33 31.17
N SER A 565 15.12 24.58 30.79
CA SER A 565 16.41 25.30 30.86
C SER A 565 17.02 25.39 32.27
N ASN A 566 16.20 25.27 33.33
CA ASN A 566 16.63 25.25 34.72
C ASN A 566 16.93 23.82 35.25
N GLY A 567 16.86 22.80 34.36
CA GLY A 567 17.18 21.41 34.73
C GLY A 567 15.98 20.60 35.27
N THR A 568 14.76 21.16 35.31
CA THR A 568 13.57 20.42 35.76
C THR A 568 13.21 19.37 34.73
N LEU A 569 13.11 18.09 35.14
CA LEU A 569 12.67 16.99 34.28
C LEU A 569 11.20 17.16 33.88
N VAL A 570 10.92 17.14 32.58
CA VAL A 570 9.55 17.27 32.03
C VAL A 570 9.09 15.98 31.34
N ALA A 571 9.99 15.22 30.71
CA ALA A 571 9.67 13.92 30.13
C ALA A 571 10.90 13.01 30.15
N GLN A 572 10.68 11.71 30.16
CA GLN A 572 11.74 10.71 30.04
C GLN A 572 11.20 9.43 29.42
N GLY A 573 12.09 8.66 28.78
CA GLY A 573 11.79 7.37 28.21
C GLY A 573 13.02 6.78 27.53
N ARG A 574 12.77 5.83 26.63
CA ARG A 574 13.82 5.18 25.84
C ARG A 574 13.54 5.32 24.36
N SER A 575 14.60 5.33 23.57
CA SER A 575 14.49 5.33 22.14
C SER A 575 13.87 4.03 21.63
N THR A 576 12.96 4.16 20.68
CA THR A 576 12.40 3.06 19.91
C THR A 576 13.06 3.10 18.53
N GLY A 577 13.92 2.12 18.21
CA GLY A 577 14.85 2.29 17.09
C GLY A 577 15.80 3.46 17.36
N GLY A 578 15.97 4.32 16.37
CA GLY A 578 16.79 5.54 16.44
C GLY A 578 16.06 6.79 16.88
N SER A 579 14.84 6.69 17.42
CA SER A 579 14.02 7.86 17.76
C SER A 579 13.32 7.75 19.12
N PHE A 580 12.90 8.91 19.64
CA PHE A 580 12.06 9.05 20.82
C PHE A 580 11.00 10.12 20.57
N SER A 581 9.75 9.79 20.82
CA SER A 581 8.62 10.69 20.60
C SER A 581 8.10 11.27 21.90
N TRP A 582 7.84 12.59 21.93
CA TRP A 582 7.33 13.33 23.07
C TRP A 582 6.09 14.14 22.67
N ASP A 583 5.03 14.06 23.44
CA ASP A 583 3.75 14.76 23.19
C ASP A 583 3.74 16.25 23.61
N GLY A 584 4.88 16.80 24.02
CA GLY A 584 5.00 18.17 24.49
C GLY A 584 4.36 18.42 25.86
N LYS A 585 4.13 17.36 26.66
CA LYS A 585 3.56 17.47 28.00
C LYS A 585 4.60 17.18 29.10
N ASP A 586 4.32 17.69 30.27
CA ASP A 586 5.09 17.37 31.47
C ASP A 586 4.65 16.02 32.08
N LEU A 587 5.35 15.58 33.13
CA LEU A 587 5.05 14.33 33.86
C LEU A 587 3.65 14.30 34.50
N LYS A 588 2.94 15.43 34.54
CA LYS A 588 1.57 15.55 35.04
C LYS A 588 0.53 15.57 33.91
N GLY A 589 0.97 15.52 32.65
CA GLY A 589 0.11 15.54 31.47
C GLY A 589 -0.29 16.94 30.98
N ASN A 590 0.30 18.02 31.51
CA ASN A 590 0.03 19.38 31.08
C ASN A 590 0.98 19.78 29.94
N ARG A 591 0.47 20.52 28.93
CA ARG A 591 1.32 21.15 27.90
C ARG A 591 2.40 21.99 28.55
N VAL A 592 3.66 21.81 28.15
CA VAL A 592 4.77 22.59 28.70
C VAL A 592 4.74 24.04 28.23
N ALA A 593 5.22 24.98 29.01
CA ALA A 593 5.24 26.43 28.69
C ALA A 593 6.20 26.72 27.52
N SER A 594 6.00 27.88 26.87
CA SER A 594 6.95 28.40 25.87
C SER A 594 8.35 28.50 26.46
N GLY A 595 9.35 28.01 25.73
CA GLY A 595 10.73 28.00 26.19
C GLY A 595 11.63 27.06 25.43
N VAL A 596 12.90 27.01 25.83
CA VAL A 596 13.88 26.06 25.30
C VAL A 596 14.02 24.89 26.25
N TYR A 597 13.87 23.68 25.71
CA TYR A 597 14.02 22.43 26.45
C TYR A 597 15.27 21.69 25.97
N MET A 598 15.98 21.10 26.92
CA MET A 598 17.18 20.31 26.66
C MET A 598 16.79 18.84 26.56
N VAL A 599 17.15 18.22 25.46
CA VAL A 599 16.97 16.78 25.23
C VAL A 599 18.32 16.10 25.48
N ASN A 600 18.41 15.41 26.60
CA ASN A 600 19.61 14.68 27.01
C ASN A 600 19.41 13.21 26.64
N SER A 601 20.29 12.63 25.83
CA SER A 601 20.28 11.23 25.45
C SER A 601 21.59 10.56 25.85
N ALA A 602 21.52 9.29 26.28
CA ALA A 602 22.68 8.50 26.64
C ALA A 602 22.48 7.02 26.28
N LYS A 603 23.54 6.34 25.85
CA LYS A 603 23.51 4.88 25.73
C LYS A 603 23.27 4.24 27.09
N ARG A 604 22.61 3.07 27.08
CA ARG A 604 22.21 2.35 28.29
C ARG A 604 23.39 2.03 29.21
N ASP A 605 24.57 1.79 28.64
CA ASP A 605 25.81 1.52 29.36
C ASP A 605 26.50 2.79 29.92
N GLY A 606 25.95 3.97 29.61
CA GLY A 606 26.49 5.27 29.97
C GLY A 606 27.77 5.66 29.23
N SER A 607 28.18 4.90 28.21
CA SER A 607 29.46 5.11 27.50
C SER A 607 29.52 6.39 26.69
N LYS A 608 28.35 6.82 26.12
CA LYS A 608 28.23 8.06 25.35
C LYS A 608 26.85 8.67 25.52
N GLY A 609 26.80 9.99 25.50
CA GLY A 609 25.56 10.75 25.48
C GLY A 609 25.72 12.05 24.69
N THR A 610 24.60 12.64 24.31
CA THR A 610 24.58 13.93 23.63
C THR A 610 23.40 14.77 24.10
N VAL A 611 23.45 16.06 23.80
CA VAL A 611 22.37 17.01 24.15
C VAL A 611 21.99 17.81 22.94
N CYS A 612 20.70 17.79 22.59
CA CYS A 612 20.14 18.73 21.61
C CYS A 612 19.04 19.60 22.25
N LYS A 613 18.49 20.53 21.49
CA LYS A 613 17.54 21.52 22.00
C LYS A 613 16.27 21.51 21.18
N VAL A 614 15.14 21.75 21.84
CA VAL A 614 13.85 22.02 21.18
C VAL A 614 13.24 23.30 21.74
N THR A 615 12.72 24.13 20.85
CA THR A 615 12.03 25.36 21.21
C THR A 615 10.52 25.13 21.12
N ILE A 616 9.79 25.42 22.20
CA ILE A 616 8.33 25.37 22.24
C ILE A 616 7.80 26.80 22.23
N ILE A 617 6.82 27.06 21.38
CA ILE A 617 6.07 28.32 21.29
C ILE A 617 4.61 27.97 21.49
N ASN A 618 3.94 28.63 22.46
CA ASN A 618 2.51 28.45 22.77
C ASN A 618 1.77 29.72 22.47
#